data_347fe7ae9453a3702f7de66e1bb5746c
#
_entry.id   347fe7ae9453a3702f7de66e1bb5746c
#
_cell.length_a   1.000
_cell.length_b   1.000
_cell.length_c   1.000
_cell.angle_alpha   90.00
_cell.angle_beta   90.00
_cell.angle_gamma   90.00
#
_symmetry.space_group_name_H-M   'P 1'
#
loop_
_entity.id
_entity.type
_entity.pdbx_description
1 polymer ?
#
loop_
_entity_poly.entity_id
_entity_poly.type
_entity_poly.pdbx_seq_one_letter_code
_entity_poly.pdbx_strand_id
1 'polypeptide(L)'
;MSVLIGRETRLLVQGITGREGEFHARAMQDYGTTLVAGVTPGKGGLTALDGSVPVFDTVSEAIRETGANTSCIFVPAAGAPDAVLEAAAAGIATIFCITEGIPALDMVPVVAAVERAGARLIGPNCPGATSPGRAKVGIIPGSVHREGSVGVVSRSGTLTYEAVQAMTDAGIGQSTCVGIGGDPIIGSSFLEILKLFAADPETNAVVLIGEIGGAAEEEAAAWAGEHLRDVPKAAFIAGRTAPEGKRMGHAGAIISGGSGTAASKVAALEAAGFLVAGSPTELPALLRDAGYRG
;
A
#
# COMPACT_ATOMS: atom_id res chain seq x y z
N MET A 1 4.63 3.94 -16.98
CA MET A 1 5.47 3.65 -15.78
C MET A 1 4.51 3.25 -14.68
N SER A 2 4.87 2.35 -13.79
CA SER A 2 4.08 2.05 -12.59
C SER A 2 4.53 2.95 -11.44
N VAL A 3 3.67 3.19 -10.46
CA VAL A 3 4.03 3.97 -9.28
C VAL A 3 4.64 3.06 -8.20
N LEU A 4 5.64 3.52 -7.46
CA LEU A 4 6.33 2.85 -6.34
C LEU A 4 7.17 1.63 -6.71
N ILE A 5 6.64 0.69 -7.50
CA ILE A 5 7.27 -0.58 -7.86
C ILE A 5 7.05 -0.91 -9.34
N GLY A 6 8.04 -1.53 -9.97
CA GLY A 6 8.00 -1.87 -11.39
C GLY A 6 9.06 -2.91 -11.76
N ARG A 7 9.40 -3.02 -13.03
CA ARG A 7 10.42 -3.97 -13.53
C ARG A 7 11.84 -3.66 -13.00
N GLU A 8 12.08 -2.41 -12.60
CA GLU A 8 13.33 -1.91 -12.00
C GLU A 8 13.43 -2.20 -10.49
N THR A 9 12.37 -2.72 -9.87
CA THR A 9 12.35 -3.07 -8.44
C THR A 9 13.35 -4.18 -8.17
N ARG A 10 14.32 -3.90 -7.28
CA ARG A 10 15.28 -4.86 -6.73
C ARG A 10 14.97 -5.00 -5.23
N LEU A 11 14.17 -6.03 -4.93
CA LEU A 11 13.58 -6.20 -3.61
C LEU A 11 14.56 -6.86 -2.64
N LEU A 12 14.66 -6.34 -1.42
CA LEU A 12 15.13 -7.06 -0.26
C LEU A 12 13.99 -7.31 0.73
N VAL A 13 14.05 -8.40 1.48
CA VAL A 13 13.07 -8.75 2.51
C VAL A 13 13.75 -8.80 3.87
N GLN A 14 13.36 -7.88 4.78
CA GLN A 14 13.79 -7.91 6.18
C GLN A 14 12.91 -8.91 6.96
N GLY A 15 13.56 -9.80 7.72
CA GLY A 15 12.89 -10.91 8.39
C GLY A 15 12.62 -12.12 7.49
N ILE A 16 13.37 -12.28 6.38
CA ILE A 16 13.17 -13.33 5.38
C ILE A 16 13.26 -14.75 5.95
N THR A 17 14.02 -14.97 7.01
CA THR A 17 14.17 -16.29 7.64
C THR A 17 13.06 -16.64 8.61
N GLY A 18 12.11 -15.73 8.83
CA GLY A 18 10.87 -15.98 9.55
C GLY A 18 9.83 -16.63 8.64
N ARG A 19 8.87 -17.35 9.24
CA ARG A 19 7.84 -18.09 8.50
C ARG A 19 7.06 -17.20 7.50
N GLU A 20 6.57 -16.05 7.94
CA GLU A 20 5.82 -15.12 7.09
C GLU A 20 6.73 -14.45 6.04
N GLY A 21 7.96 -14.06 6.46
CA GLY A 21 8.96 -13.49 5.55
C GLY A 21 9.31 -14.43 4.41
N GLU A 22 9.58 -15.70 4.70
CA GLU A 22 9.92 -16.71 3.69
C GLU A 22 8.74 -17.02 2.78
N PHE A 23 7.54 -17.22 3.34
CA PHE A 23 6.33 -17.53 2.58
C PHE A 23 6.00 -16.43 1.57
N HIS A 24 5.98 -15.19 2.03
CA HIS A 24 5.65 -14.06 1.15
C HIS A 24 6.79 -13.68 0.20
N ALA A 25 8.05 -13.88 0.60
CA ALA A 25 9.20 -13.71 -0.30
C ALA A 25 9.10 -14.65 -1.50
N ARG A 26 8.76 -15.93 -1.26
CA ARG A 26 8.51 -16.91 -2.33
C ARG A 26 7.36 -16.45 -3.23
N ALA A 27 6.24 -16.03 -2.67
CA ALA A 27 5.10 -15.57 -3.44
C ALA A 27 5.39 -14.29 -4.26
N MET A 28 6.30 -13.42 -3.80
CA MET A 28 6.77 -12.27 -4.58
C MET A 28 7.70 -12.69 -5.71
N GLN A 29 8.61 -13.63 -5.46
CA GLN A 29 9.52 -14.20 -6.47
C GLN A 29 8.74 -14.95 -7.56
N ASP A 30 7.76 -15.78 -7.16
CA ASP A 30 6.89 -16.56 -8.08
C ASP A 30 6.01 -15.64 -8.95
N TYR A 31 5.67 -14.47 -8.45
CA TYR A 31 4.96 -13.43 -9.21
C TYR A 31 5.85 -12.77 -10.28
N GLY A 32 7.16 -12.91 -10.18
CA GLY A 32 8.14 -12.31 -11.08
C GLY A 32 8.83 -11.06 -10.54
N THR A 33 8.68 -10.73 -9.27
CA THR A 33 9.43 -9.64 -8.63
C THR A 33 10.90 -10.04 -8.48
N THR A 34 11.82 -9.17 -8.86
CA THR A 34 13.26 -9.41 -8.73
C THR A 34 13.67 -9.30 -7.25
N LEU A 35 13.62 -10.43 -6.54
CA LEU A 35 14.06 -10.56 -5.16
C LEU A 35 15.57 -10.83 -5.14
N VAL A 36 16.34 -9.89 -4.60
CA VAL A 36 17.81 -9.92 -4.67
C VAL A 36 18.51 -10.22 -3.34
N ALA A 37 17.82 -10.00 -2.21
CA ALA A 37 18.41 -10.19 -0.89
C ALA A 37 17.38 -10.50 0.20
N GLY A 38 17.80 -11.17 1.23
CA GLY A 38 17.16 -11.22 2.53
C GLY A 38 18.03 -10.54 3.59
N VAL A 39 17.41 -10.00 4.63
CA VAL A 39 18.11 -9.43 5.78
C VAL A 39 17.54 -10.04 7.05
N THR A 40 18.40 -10.62 7.87
CA THR A 40 18.09 -11.09 9.23
C THR A 40 19.35 -11.03 10.06
N PRO A 41 19.43 -10.15 11.08
CA PRO A 41 20.60 -10.01 11.93
C PRO A 41 21.05 -11.34 12.56
N GLY A 42 22.36 -11.64 12.50
CA GLY A 42 22.97 -12.88 13.01
C GLY A 42 22.79 -14.09 12.08
N LYS A 43 22.25 -13.89 10.87
CA LYS A 43 22.08 -14.96 9.86
C LYS A 43 22.75 -14.66 8.52
N GLY A 44 23.64 -13.66 8.50
CA GLY A 44 24.45 -13.35 7.32
C GLY A 44 25.25 -14.56 6.86
N GLY A 45 25.37 -14.71 5.54
CA GLY A 45 26.03 -15.85 4.90
C GLY A 45 25.14 -17.08 4.68
N LEU A 46 23.92 -17.11 5.22
CA LEU A 46 22.93 -18.13 4.87
C LEU A 46 22.26 -17.78 3.52
N THR A 47 21.46 -18.71 3.04
CA THR A 47 20.56 -18.51 1.90
C THR A 47 19.12 -18.84 2.28
N ALA A 48 18.17 -18.17 1.64
CA ALA A 48 16.74 -18.43 1.75
C ALA A 48 16.18 -18.93 0.40
N LEU A 49 14.92 -19.34 0.38
CA LEU A 49 14.19 -19.80 -0.81
C LEU A 49 14.96 -20.86 -1.61
N ASP A 50 15.28 -21.98 -0.94
CA ASP A 50 16.00 -23.13 -1.52
C ASP A 50 17.39 -22.76 -2.10
N GLY A 51 18.06 -21.78 -1.48
CA GLY A 51 19.40 -21.36 -1.88
C GLY A 51 19.45 -20.23 -2.91
N SER A 52 18.31 -19.75 -3.39
CA SER A 52 18.26 -18.74 -4.47
C SER A 52 18.49 -17.31 -4.01
N VAL A 53 18.31 -17.00 -2.71
CA VAL A 53 18.40 -15.64 -2.18
C VAL A 53 19.45 -15.57 -1.06
N PRO A 54 20.51 -14.76 -1.19
CA PRO A 54 21.49 -14.55 -0.14
C PRO A 54 20.89 -13.78 1.03
N VAL A 55 21.29 -14.14 2.26
CA VAL A 55 20.88 -13.45 3.50
C VAL A 55 22.06 -12.68 4.07
N PHE A 56 21.81 -11.43 4.47
CA PHE A 56 22.77 -10.51 5.06
C PHE A 56 22.39 -10.15 6.50
N ASP A 57 23.34 -9.68 7.28
CA ASP A 57 23.10 -9.19 8.64
C ASP A 57 22.51 -7.78 8.64
N THR A 58 22.82 -6.97 7.63
CA THR A 58 22.37 -5.57 7.54
C THR A 58 21.86 -5.22 6.15
N VAL A 59 20.94 -4.20 6.11
CA VAL A 59 20.45 -3.62 4.85
C VAL A 59 21.58 -2.99 4.05
N SER A 60 22.53 -2.33 4.70
CA SER A 60 23.69 -1.69 4.04
C SER A 60 24.58 -2.71 3.30
N GLU A 61 24.80 -3.89 3.89
CA GLU A 61 25.52 -4.97 3.22
C GLU A 61 24.72 -5.49 2.03
N ALA A 62 23.43 -5.74 2.21
CA ALA A 62 22.55 -6.21 1.14
C ALA A 62 22.55 -5.26 -0.07
N ILE A 63 22.46 -3.95 0.17
CA ILE A 63 22.50 -2.94 -0.91
C ILE A 63 23.85 -2.96 -1.64
N ARG A 64 24.95 -2.97 -0.90
CA ARG A 64 26.30 -2.97 -1.48
C ARG A 64 26.54 -4.17 -2.41
N GLU A 65 26.10 -5.35 -1.99
CA GLU A 65 26.34 -6.61 -2.72
C GLU A 65 25.32 -6.85 -3.86
N THR A 66 24.07 -6.31 -3.73
CA THR A 66 23.00 -6.67 -4.65
C THR A 66 22.38 -5.48 -5.38
N GLY A 67 22.62 -4.25 -4.96
CA GLY A 67 21.97 -3.06 -5.51
C GLY A 67 20.47 -3.01 -5.23
N ALA A 68 20.02 -3.56 -4.09
CA ALA A 68 18.62 -3.47 -3.67
C ALA A 68 18.17 -2.00 -3.54
N ASN A 69 16.95 -1.69 -3.97
CA ASN A 69 16.37 -0.34 -3.94
C ASN A 69 15.00 -0.28 -3.24
N THR A 70 14.42 -1.41 -2.91
CA THR A 70 13.11 -1.55 -2.27
C THR A 70 13.20 -2.54 -1.12
N SER A 71 12.61 -2.21 0.03
CA SER A 71 12.54 -3.11 1.19
C SER A 71 11.11 -3.51 1.51
N CYS A 72 10.89 -4.78 1.86
CA CYS A 72 9.64 -5.29 2.44
C CYS A 72 9.92 -5.89 3.82
N ILE A 73 9.22 -5.42 4.85
CA ILE A 73 9.50 -5.71 6.25
C ILE A 73 8.46 -6.65 6.84
N PHE A 74 8.91 -7.84 7.28
CA PHE A 74 8.16 -8.85 8.03
C PHE A 74 8.74 -9.06 9.43
N VAL A 75 9.47 -8.08 9.94
CA VAL A 75 10.04 -8.09 11.30
C VAL A 75 8.90 -7.93 12.32
N PRO A 76 8.89 -8.67 13.44
CA PRO A 76 7.89 -8.49 14.50
C PRO A 76 7.78 -7.04 14.99
N ALA A 77 6.59 -6.65 15.52
CA ALA A 77 6.26 -5.25 15.86
C ALA A 77 7.31 -4.54 16.73
N ALA A 78 7.93 -5.26 17.68
CA ALA A 78 8.93 -4.68 18.57
C ALA A 78 10.24 -4.25 17.86
N GLY A 79 10.57 -4.86 16.71
CA GLY A 79 11.77 -4.54 15.93
C GLY A 79 11.46 -3.86 14.59
N ALA A 80 10.20 -3.74 14.22
CA ALA A 80 9.82 -3.17 12.93
C ALA A 80 10.17 -1.67 12.77
N PRO A 81 10.03 -0.82 13.80
CA PRO A 81 10.51 0.56 13.74
C PRO A 81 12.00 0.67 13.39
N ASP A 82 12.84 -0.13 14.05
CA ASP A 82 14.29 -0.16 13.78
C ASP A 82 14.60 -0.65 12.37
N ALA A 83 13.87 -1.66 11.88
CA ALA A 83 14.02 -2.17 10.52
C ALA A 83 13.66 -1.11 9.46
N VAL A 84 12.63 -0.27 9.70
CA VAL A 84 12.29 0.87 8.84
C VAL A 84 13.39 1.91 8.85
N LEU A 85 13.88 2.28 10.05
CA LEU A 85 14.96 3.25 10.21
C LEU A 85 16.26 2.79 9.54
N GLU A 86 16.62 1.52 9.69
CA GLU A 86 17.78 0.92 9.03
C GLU A 86 17.67 1.00 7.50
N ALA A 87 16.51 0.65 6.94
CA ALA A 87 16.29 0.71 5.50
C ALA A 87 16.40 2.16 4.97
N ALA A 88 15.80 3.12 5.66
CA ALA A 88 15.87 4.53 5.30
C ALA A 88 17.31 5.08 5.40
N ALA A 89 18.02 4.78 6.49
CA ALA A 89 19.41 5.21 6.70
C ALA A 89 20.38 4.58 5.70
N ALA A 90 20.09 3.37 5.23
CA ALA A 90 20.89 2.68 4.21
C ALA A 90 20.65 3.19 2.78
N GLY A 91 19.63 4.05 2.56
CA GLY A 91 19.33 4.64 1.26
C GLY A 91 18.31 3.88 0.43
N ILE A 92 17.49 3.01 1.03
CA ILE A 92 16.33 2.42 0.35
C ILE A 92 15.32 3.50 -0.02
N ALA A 93 14.95 3.57 -1.30
CA ALA A 93 14.03 4.58 -1.79
C ALA A 93 12.56 4.31 -1.42
N THR A 94 12.13 3.02 -1.44
CA THR A 94 10.76 2.62 -1.14
C THR A 94 10.74 1.49 -0.11
N ILE A 95 10.03 1.71 1.00
CA ILE A 95 9.97 0.81 2.14
C ILE A 95 8.51 0.40 2.36
N PHE A 96 8.23 -0.90 2.39
CA PHE A 96 6.94 -1.47 2.73
C PHE A 96 7.00 -2.12 4.11
N CYS A 97 6.28 -1.59 5.09
CA CYS A 97 6.17 -2.18 6.42
C CYS A 97 4.83 -2.94 6.53
N ILE A 98 4.89 -4.28 6.42
CA ILE A 98 3.71 -5.13 6.48
C ILE A 98 3.22 -5.31 7.92
N THR A 99 4.13 -5.22 8.86
CA THR A 99 3.93 -5.51 10.27
C THR A 99 2.79 -4.70 10.89
N GLU A 100 1.89 -5.41 11.55
CA GLU A 100 0.80 -4.88 12.37
C GLU A 100 1.19 -4.83 13.85
N GLY A 101 0.53 -3.97 14.64
CA GLY A 101 0.67 -3.92 16.09
C GLY A 101 1.85 -3.09 16.59
N ILE A 102 2.43 -2.24 15.75
CA ILE A 102 3.43 -1.28 16.20
C ILE A 102 2.71 -0.15 16.95
N PRO A 103 3.16 0.23 18.17
CA PRO A 103 2.57 1.36 18.87
C PRO A 103 2.64 2.65 18.04
N ALA A 104 1.52 3.36 17.92
CA ALA A 104 1.44 4.56 17.06
C ALA A 104 2.49 5.63 17.42
N LEU A 105 2.80 5.79 18.73
CA LEU A 105 3.79 6.75 19.19
C LEU A 105 5.22 6.41 18.73
N ASP A 106 5.54 5.12 18.56
CA ASP A 106 6.85 4.69 18.08
C ASP A 106 7.03 5.05 16.59
N MET A 107 5.94 5.12 15.84
CA MET A 107 5.97 5.46 14.42
C MET A 107 6.14 6.96 14.14
N VAL A 108 5.82 7.85 15.07
CA VAL A 108 5.98 9.31 14.87
C VAL A 108 7.42 9.70 14.51
N PRO A 109 8.46 9.37 15.31
CA PRO A 109 9.84 9.66 14.95
C PRO A 109 10.34 8.89 13.74
N VAL A 110 9.80 7.67 13.48
CA VAL A 110 10.16 6.83 12.34
C VAL A 110 9.74 7.49 11.02
N VAL A 111 8.47 7.90 10.90
CA VAL A 111 7.97 8.60 9.70
C VAL A 111 8.79 9.86 9.43
N ALA A 112 9.02 10.69 10.45
CA ALA A 112 9.84 11.89 10.31
C ALA A 112 11.30 11.59 9.89
N ALA A 113 11.86 10.46 10.31
CA ALA A 113 13.22 10.05 9.89
C ALA A 113 13.25 9.58 8.44
N VAL A 114 12.22 8.80 8.00
CA VAL A 114 12.07 8.35 6.61
C VAL A 114 11.94 9.55 5.66
N GLU A 115 11.12 10.55 6.03
CA GLU A 115 10.94 11.78 5.25
C GLU A 115 12.29 12.55 5.10
N ARG A 116 13.04 12.71 6.22
CA ARG A 116 14.35 13.36 6.16
C ARG A 116 15.37 12.61 5.31
N ALA A 117 15.26 11.28 5.24
CA ALA A 117 16.12 10.47 4.37
C ALA A 117 15.71 10.55 2.89
N GLY A 118 14.61 11.20 2.56
CA GLY A 118 14.06 11.26 1.21
C GLY A 118 13.48 9.92 0.73
N ALA A 119 13.27 8.96 1.63
CA ALA A 119 12.65 7.68 1.36
C ALA A 119 11.12 7.77 1.46
N ARG A 120 10.44 6.77 0.91
CA ARG A 120 8.99 6.63 1.02
C ARG A 120 8.64 5.38 1.81
N LEU A 121 7.82 5.54 2.84
CA LEU A 121 7.25 4.45 3.62
C LEU A 121 5.81 4.19 3.24
N ILE A 122 5.46 2.94 2.96
CA ILE A 122 4.10 2.43 2.82
C ILE A 122 3.82 1.52 4.03
N GLY A 123 2.74 1.79 4.74
CA GLY A 123 2.45 1.18 6.04
C GLY A 123 2.90 2.04 7.21
N PRO A 124 2.95 1.49 8.44
CA PRO A 124 2.80 0.07 8.78
C PRO A 124 1.39 -0.49 8.60
N ASN A 125 1.23 -1.78 8.96
CA ASN A 125 -0.05 -2.50 8.87
C ASN A 125 -0.67 -2.38 7.47
N CYS A 126 0.11 -2.67 6.43
CA CYS A 126 -0.29 -2.55 5.05
C CYS A 126 -0.15 -3.88 4.30
N PRO A 127 -0.94 -4.12 3.24
CA PRO A 127 -0.80 -5.32 2.44
C PRO A 127 0.32 -5.20 1.38
N GLY A 128 0.92 -4.02 1.21
CA GLY A 128 1.92 -3.75 0.18
C GLY A 128 1.36 -3.13 -1.10
N ALA A 129 2.00 -3.40 -2.22
CA ALA A 129 1.57 -2.92 -3.53
C ALA A 129 1.75 -4.00 -4.62
N THR A 130 0.96 -3.87 -5.70
CA THR A 130 1.09 -4.68 -6.92
C THR A 130 0.96 -3.79 -8.14
N SER A 131 1.95 -3.83 -9.03
CA SER A 131 1.86 -3.34 -10.40
C SER A 131 1.72 -4.56 -11.32
N PRO A 132 0.50 -4.85 -11.82
CA PRO A 132 0.22 -6.10 -12.53
C PRO A 132 1.14 -6.31 -13.73
N GLY A 133 1.64 -7.55 -13.90
CA GLY A 133 2.60 -7.92 -14.95
C GLY A 133 4.03 -7.38 -14.76
N ARG A 134 4.33 -6.67 -13.66
CA ARG A 134 5.62 -6.02 -13.42
C ARG A 134 6.27 -6.40 -12.10
N ALA A 135 5.61 -6.11 -10.98
CA ALA A 135 6.10 -6.41 -9.65
C ALA A 135 4.97 -6.49 -8.61
N LYS A 136 5.22 -7.27 -7.58
CA LYS A 136 4.39 -7.38 -6.37
C LYS A 136 5.32 -7.29 -5.17
N VAL A 137 4.99 -6.43 -4.20
CA VAL A 137 5.69 -6.31 -2.92
C VAL A 137 4.67 -6.36 -1.79
N GLY A 138 4.82 -7.33 -0.89
CA GLY A 138 3.90 -7.56 0.22
C GLY A 138 3.01 -8.78 0.05
N ILE A 139 1.83 -8.75 0.68
CA ILE A 139 0.97 -9.92 0.87
C ILE A 139 -0.25 -9.98 -0.07
N ILE A 140 -0.49 -8.95 -0.89
CA ILE A 140 -1.62 -8.92 -1.82
C ILE A 140 -1.56 -10.13 -2.76
N PRO A 141 -2.63 -10.95 -2.91
CA PRO A 141 -2.62 -12.08 -3.82
C PRO A 141 -2.40 -11.63 -5.28
N GLY A 142 -1.41 -12.20 -5.96
CA GLY A 142 -1.12 -11.82 -7.35
C GLY A 142 -2.23 -12.17 -8.33
N SER A 143 -2.99 -13.25 -8.03
CA SER A 143 -4.04 -13.80 -8.90
C SER A 143 -5.28 -12.91 -9.07
N VAL A 144 -5.52 -11.96 -8.16
CA VAL A 144 -6.69 -11.07 -8.24
C VAL A 144 -6.50 -9.91 -9.23
N HIS A 145 -5.28 -9.71 -9.72
CA HIS A 145 -4.92 -8.57 -10.54
C HIS A 145 -4.91 -8.87 -12.05
N ARG A 146 -5.15 -7.83 -12.82
CA ARG A 146 -4.99 -7.81 -14.28
C ARG A 146 -4.32 -6.51 -14.70
N GLU A 147 -3.44 -6.55 -15.70
CA GLU A 147 -2.84 -5.34 -16.28
C GLU A 147 -3.91 -4.43 -16.87
N GLY A 148 -3.79 -3.14 -16.61
CA GLY A 148 -4.68 -2.10 -17.08
C GLY A 148 -4.28 -0.72 -16.58
N SER A 149 -5.25 0.19 -16.45
CA SER A 149 -4.98 1.60 -16.21
C SER A 149 -5.72 2.22 -15.00
N VAL A 150 -6.26 1.40 -14.09
CA VAL A 150 -6.90 1.91 -12.87
C VAL A 150 -5.90 1.90 -11.72
N GLY A 151 -5.60 3.07 -11.17
CA GLY A 151 -4.86 3.21 -9.91
C GLY A 151 -5.78 2.95 -8.71
N VAL A 152 -5.37 2.07 -7.80
CA VAL A 152 -6.15 1.73 -6.59
C VAL A 152 -5.35 2.10 -5.36
N VAL A 153 -5.93 2.91 -4.47
CA VAL A 153 -5.37 3.21 -3.15
C VAL A 153 -6.34 2.84 -2.05
N SER A 154 -5.86 2.11 -1.03
CA SER A 154 -6.72 1.53 0.00
C SER A 154 -6.07 1.50 1.38
N ARG A 155 -6.87 1.69 2.44
CA ARG A 155 -6.46 1.40 3.83
C ARG A 155 -6.54 -0.08 4.17
N SER A 156 -7.49 -0.80 3.58
CA SER A 156 -7.81 -2.18 3.94
C SER A 156 -7.21 -3.18 2.95
N GLY A 157 -6.51 -4.19 3.46
CA GLY A 157 -6.05 -5.32 2.63
C GLY A 157 -7.22 -6.09 2.04
N THR A 158 -8.15 -6.56 2.87
CA THR A 158 -9.28 -7.41 2.46
C THR A 158 -10.19 -6.73 1.45
N LEU A 159 -10.58 -5.46 1.70
CA LEU A 159 -11.42 -4.70 0.77
C LEU A 159 -10.71 -4.41 -0.56
N THR A 160 -9.37 -4.28 -0.53
CA THR A 160 -8.58 -4.18 -1.77
C THR A 160 -8.73 -5.43 -2.61
N TYR A 161 -8.64 -6.63 -2.01
CA TYR A 161 -8.75 -7.89 -2.76
C TYR A 161 -10.12 -8.05 -3.40
N GLU A 162 -11.19 -7.76 -2.65
CA GLU A 162 -12.57 -7.82 -3.13
C GLU A 162 -12.80 -6.85 -4.30
N ALA A 163 -12.41 -5.59 -4.13
CA ALA A 163 -12.58 -4.57 -5.16
C ALA A 163 -11.78 -4.87 -6.43
N VAL A 164 -10.52 -5.29 -6.27
CA VAL A 164 -9.63 -5.61 -7.39
C VAL A 164 -10.10 -6.85 -8.13
N GLN A 165 -10.54 -7.90 -7.41
CA GLN A 165 -11.13 -9.09 -8.03
C GLN A 165 -12.37 -8.72 -8.83
N ALA A 166 -13.30 -7.94 -8.26
CA ALA A 166 -14.51 -7.51 -8.96
C ALA A 166 -14.20 -6.71 -10.24
N MET A 167 -13.20 -5.82 -10.20
CA MET A 167 -12.73 -5.08 -11.38
C MET A 167 -12.12 -6.03 -12.42
N THR A 168 -11.29 -6.96 -12.00
CA THR A 168 -10.64 -7.95 -12.88
C THR A 168 -11.66 -8.85 -13.57
N ASP A 169 -12.67 -9.35 -12.86
CA ASP A 169 -13.78 -10.16 -13.40
C ASP A 169 -14.62 -9.36 -14.39
N ALA A 170 -14.75 -8.05 -14.19
CA ALA A 170 -15.42 -7.13 -15.11
C ALA A 170 -14.54 -6.69 -16.30
N GLY A 171 -13.32 -7.23 -16.43
CA GLY A 171 -12.37 -6.89 -17.48
C GLY A 171 -11.62 -5.56 -17.28
N ILE A 172 -11.72 -4.95 -16.10
CA ILE A 172 -11.05 -3.68 -15.75
C ILE A 172 -9.74 -4.00 -15.04
N GLY A 173 -8.61 -3.68 -15.70
CA GLY A 173 -7.29 -3.91 -15.15
C GLY A 173 -6.74 -2.71 -14.38
N GLN A 174 -5.67 -2.97 -13.60
CA GLN A 174 -5.05 -1.98 -12.73
C GLN A 174 -3.66 -1.57 -13.23
N SER A 175 -3.30 -0.29 -13.06
CA SER A 175 -1.93 0.21 -13.26
C SER A 175 -1.07 -0.12 -12.04
N THR A 176 -1.54 0.25 -10.86
CA THR A 176 -0.94 -0.11 -9.58
C THR A 176 -2.02 -0.13 -8.49
N CYS A 177 -1.96 -1.15 -7.62
CA CYS A 177 -2.74 -1.21 -6.39
C CYS A 177 -1.82 -0.97 -5.20
N VAL A 178 -2.18 -0.02 -4.33
CA VAL A 178 -1.40 0.36 -3.14
C VAL A 178 -2.27 0.26 -1.90
N GLY A 179 -1.86 -0.59 -0.97
CA GLY A 179 -2.42 -0.57 0.38
C GLY A 179 -1.56 0.28 1.30
N ILE A 180 -2.10 1.39 1.80
CA ILE A 180 -1.35 2.35 2.63
C ILE A 180 -1.32 2.01 4.12
N GLY A 181 -2.19 1.09 4.57
CA GLY A 181 -2.27 0.66 5.96
C GLY A 181 -3.41 1.28 6.77
N GLY A 182 -3.80 0.56 7.83
CA GLY A 182 -4.93 0.91 8.70
C GLY A 182 -4.54 1.56 10.03
N ASP A 183 -3.26 1.81 10.27
CA ASP A 183 -2.78 2.42 11.51
C ASP A 183 -2.99 3.95 11.53
N PRO A 184 -3.05 4.57 12.72
CA PRO A 184 -3.24 6.03 12.84
C PRO A 184 -2.05 6.83 12.28
N ILE A 185 -0.84 6.31 12.41
CA ILE A 185 0.40 6.91 11.91
C ILE A 185 0.96 6.00 10.82
N ILE A 186 0.87 6.45 9.59
CA ILE A 186 1.37 5.77 8.39
C ILE A 186 2.35 6.65 7.62
N GLY A 187 3.21 6.04 6.81
CA GLY A 187 4.25 6.75 6.08
C GLY A 187 3.73 7.51 4.86
N SER A 188 2.76 6.98 4.12
CA SER A 188 2.19 7.65 2.94
C SER A 188 0.67 7.71 3.03
N SER A 189 0.12 8.88 2.71
CA SER A 189 -1.31 9.19 2.75
C SER A 189 -2.01 8.87 1.42
N PHE A 190 -3.35 8.88 1.43
CA PHE A 190 -4.15 8.84 0.19
C PHE A 190 -3.75 9.94 -0.79
N LEU A 191 -3.56 11.16 -0.29
CA LEU A 191 -3.19 12.32 -1.09
C LEU A 191 -1.87 12.10 -1.84
N GLU A 192 -0.86 11.57 -1.15
CA GLU A 192 0.45 11.31 -1.78
C GLU A 192 0.37 10.25 -2.86
N ILE A 193 -0.41 9.18 -2.65
CA ILE A 193 -0.60 8.14 -3.67
C ILE A 193 -1.42 8.67 -4.85
N LEU A 194 -2.47 9.47 -4.63
CA LEU A 194 -3.21 10.11 -5.72
C LEU A 194 -2.34 11.04 -6.56
N LYS A 195 -1.40 11.78 -5.93
CA LYS A 195 -0.42 12.59 -6.67
C LYS A 195 0.49 11.76 -7.57
N LEU A 196 0.89 10.56 -7.10
CA LEU A 196 1.67 9.64 -7.93
C LEU A 196 0.84 9.10 -9.11
N PHE A 197 -0.43 8.74 -8.89
CA PHE A 197 -1.32 8.32 -9.97
C PHE A 197 -1.56 9.44 -10.99
N ALA A 198 -1.74 10.67 -10.54
CA ALA A 198 -1.91 11.82 -11.43
C ALA A 198 -0.67 12.10 -12.31
N ALA A 199 0.50 11.77 -11.83
CA ALA A 199 1.76 11.91 -12.57
C ALA A 199 2.09 10.70 -13.46
N ASP A 200 1.37 9.60 -13.33
CA ASP A 200 1.60 8.38 -14.11
C ASP A 200 0.76 8.38 -15.38
N PRO A 201 1.39 8.43 -16.58
CA PRO A 201 0.66 8.46 -17.85
C PRO A 201 -0.09 7.16 -18.16
N GLU A 202 0.17 6.08 -17.43
CA GLU A 202 -0.54 4.81 -17.59
C GLU A 202 -1.77 4.70 -16.67
N THR A 203 -1.96 5.65 -15.73
CA THR A 203 -3.11 5.67 -14.83
C THR A 203 -4.19 6.61 -15.37
N ASN A 204 -5.30 6.04 -15.88
CA ASN A 204 -6.39 6.76 -16.52
C ASN A 204 -7.67 6.85 -15.68
N ALA A 205 -7.72 6.17 -14.55
CA ALA A 205 -8.81 6.22 -13.59
C ALA A 205 -8.28 5.90 -12.20
N VAL A 206 -9.01 6.32 -11.15
CA VAL A 206 -8.60 6.05 -9.77
C VAL A 206 -9.74 5.49 -8.93
N VAL A 207 -9.39 4.56 -8.03
CA VAL A 207 -10.29 4.02 -7.00
C VAL A 207 -9.68 4.29 -5.63
N LEU A 208 -10.48 4.88 -4.75
CA LEU A 208 -10.15 5.12 -3.36
C LEU A 208 -11.00 4.23 -2.44
N ILE A 209 -10.36 3.41 -1.61
CA ILE A 209 -11.04 2.57 -0.63
C ILE A 209 -10.63 3.02 0.76
N GLY A 210 -11.53 3.74 1.42
CA GLY A 210 -11.34 4.30 2.74
C GLY A 210 -12.24 3.65 3.80
N GLU A 211 -12.14 4.19 4.98
CA GLU A 211 -12.92 3.76 6.14
C GLU A 211 -13.18 4.92 7.10
N ILE A 212 -14.00 4.69 8.10
CA ILE A 212 -14.23 5.67 9.18
C ILE A 212 -12.93 6.01 9.92
N GLY A 213 -12.89 7.20 10.51
CA GLY A 213 -11.77 7.71 11.31
C GLY A 213 -10.84 8.65 10.55
N GLY A 214 -10.34 9.66 11.24
CA GLY A 214 -9.50 10.70 10.67
C GLY A 214 -10.16 11.49 9.55
N ALA A 215 -9.38 12.27 8.79
CA ALA A 215 -9.81 13.15 7.70
C ALA A 215 -9.04 12.94 6.39
N ALA A 216 -8.23 11.89 6.30
CA ALA A 216 -7.32 11.68 5.16
C ALA A 216 -8.05 11.48 3.82
N GLU A 217 -9.23 10.87 3.83
CA GLU A 217 -10.06 10.71 2.64
C GLU A 217 -10.66 12.03 2.17
N GLU A 218 -11.10 12.90 3.11
CA GLU A 218 -11.60 14.24 2.82
C GLU A 218 -10.50 15.14 2.22
N GLU A 219 -9.29 15.11 2.78
CA GLU A 219 -8.13 15.84 2.26
C GLU A 219 -7.76 15.38 0.84
N ALA A 220 -7.73 14.07 0.62
CA ALA A 220 -7.47 13.47 -0.68
C ALA A 220 -8.57 13.82 -1.70
N ALA A 221 -9.85 13.83 -1.27
CA ALA A 221 -10.99 14.22 -2.09
C ALA A 221 -10.89 15.68 -2.53
N ALA A 222 -10.61 16.60 -1.62
CA ALA A 222 -10.46 18.02 -1.94
C ALA A 222 -9.41 18.24 -3.03
N TRP A 223 -8.23 17.64 -2.87
CA TRP A 223 -7.17 17.73 -3.89
C TRP A 223 -7.58 17.11 -5.22
N ALA A 224 -8.20 15.92 -5.20
CA ALA A 224 -8.64 15.23 -6.41
C ALA A 224 -9.71 16.00 -7.18
N GLY A 225 -10.61 16.71 -6.48
CA GLY A 225 -11.61 17.57 -7.08
C GLY A 225 -11.02 18.73 -7.88
N GLU A 226 -9.82 19.18 -7.53
CA GLU A 226 -9.11 20.26 -8.24
C GLU A 226 -8.21 19.71 -9.37
N HIS A 227 -7.51 18.59 -9.15
CA HIS A 227 -6.43 18.13 -10.01
C HIS A 227 -6.79 16.93 -10.90
N LEU A 228 -7.86 16.18 -10.57
CA LEU A 228 -8.31 15.00 -11.31
C LEU A 228 -9.75 15.18 -11.86
N ARG A 229 -10.12 16.42 -12.31
CA ARG A 229 -11.49 16.74 -12.74
C ARG A 229 -12.01 15.82 -13.84
N ASP A 230 -11.17 15.58 -14.83
CA ASP A 230 -11.52 14.81 -16.03
C ASP A 230 -11.14 13.32 -15.94
N VAL A 231 -10.59 12.88 -14.78
CA VAL A 231 -10.20 11.50 -14.54
C VAL A 231 -11.38 10.75 -13.93
N PRO A 232 -11.86 9.64 -14.54
CA PRO A 232 -12.84 8.75 -13.95
C PRO A 232 -12.43 8.29 -12.56
N LYS A 233 -13.31 8.47 -11.56
CA LYS A 233 -12.98 8.16 -10.18
C LYS A 233 -14.15 7.60 -9.41
N ALA A 234 -13.89 6.50 -8.70
CA ALA A 234 -14.85 5.84 -7.83
C ALA A 234 -14.26 5.61 -6.43
N ALA A 235 -15.11 5.49 -5.44
CA ALA A 235 -14.67 5.26 -4.07
C ALA A 235 -15.60 4.30 -3.32
N PHE A 236 -15.08 3.68 -2.27
CA PHE A 236 -15.84 2.96 -1.28
C PHE A 236 -15.38 3.37 0.12
N ILE A 237 -16.33 3.60 1.03
CA ILE A 237 -16.05 3.90 2.43
C ILE A 237 -16.68 2.85 3.33
N ALA A 238 -15.81 2.12 4.05
CA ALA A 238 -16.22 1.11 5.03
C ALA A 238 -16.68 1.75 6.35
N GLY A 239 -17.52 1.01 7.08
CA GLY A 239 -17.94 1.41 8.42
C GLY A 239 -19.18 2.29 8.49
N ARG A 240 -20.04 2.30 7.46
CA ARG A 240 -21.29 3.10 7.44
C ARG A 240 -22.23 2.84 8.64
N THR A 241 -22.18 1.64 9.22
CA THR A 241 -23.01 1.25 10.38
C THR A 241 -22.23 1.23 11.68
N ALA A 242 -21.00 1.74 11.70
CA ALA A 242 -20.15 1.73 12.88
C ALA A 242 -20.68 2.69 13.94
N PRO A 243 -20.84 2.25 15.21
CA PRO A 243 -21.24 3.12 16.29
C PRO A 243 -20.08 4.06 16.69
N GLU A 244 -20.43 5.28 17.12
CA GLU A 244 -19.47 6.26 17.60
C GLU A 244 -18.66 5.73 18.80
N GLY A 245 -17.37 6.07 18.86
CA GLY A 245 -16.46 5.70 19.93
C GLY A 245 -16.00 4.24 19.92
N LYS A 246 -16.49 3.42 18.98
CA LYS A 246 -16.05 2.01 18.86
C LYS A 246 -15.03 1.86 17.73
N ARG A 247 -13.88 1.24 18.04
CA ARG A 247 -12.88 0.86 17.06
C ARG A 247 -13.37 -0.32 16.21
N MET A 248 -13.27 -0.18 14.89
CA MET A 248 -13.78 -1.14 13.92
C MET A 248 -12.64 -1.79 13.11
N GLY A 249 -12.02 -2.82 13.67
CA GLY A 249 -10.89 -3.51 13.04
C GLY A 249 -9.57 -2.75 13.19
N HIS A 250 -9.24 -1.87 12.26
CA HIS A 250 -8.02 -1.08 12.28
C HIS A 250 -7.94 -0.10 13.46
N ALA A 251 -6.73 0.18 13.92
CA ALA A 251 -6.51 1.10 15.03
C ALA A 251 -6.97 2.54 14.72
N GLY A 252 -6.89 2.95 13.46
CA GLY A 252 -7.36 4.26 12.97
C GLY A 252 -8.86 4.34 12.67
N ALA A 253 -9.56 3.19 12.60
CA ALA A 253 -10.99 3.12 12.24
C ALA A 253 -11.90 3.37 13.45
N ILE A 254 -11.95 4.61 13.91
CA ILE A 254 -12.77 5.05 15.04
C ILE A 254 -13.38 6.43 14.76
N ILE A 255 -14.69 6.59 14.99
CA ILE A 255 -15.36 7.88 14.99
C ILE A 255 -15.15 8.54 16.33
N SER A 256 -14.57 9.72 16.38
CA SER A 256 -14.29 10.43 17.63
C SER A 256 -14.72 11.90 17.54
N GLY A 257 -15.49 12.35 18.51
CA GLY A 257 -15.96 13.74 18.58
C GLY A 257 -16.77 14.20 17.36
N GLY A 258 -17.54 13.29 16.76
CA GLY A 258 -18.37 13.58 15.58
C GLY A 258 -17.58 13.74 14.27
N SER A 259 -16.25 13.52 14.27
CA SER A 259 -15.41 13.58 13.05
C SER A 259 -15.05 12.18 12.56
N GLY A 260 -14.70 12.07 11.26
CA GLY A 260 -14.31 10.81 10.63
C GLY A 260 -15.47 9.84 10.40
N THR A 261 -16.69 10.34 10.26
CA THR A 261 -17.86 9.52 9.94
C THR A 261 -17.85 9.07 8.48
N ALA A 262 -18.44 7.92 8.18
CA ALA A 262 -18.60 7.51 6.78
C ALA A 262 -19.41 8.52 5.97
N ALA A 263 -20.42 9.16 6.58
CA ALA A 263 -21.26 10.15 5.91
C ALA A 263 -20.48 11.41 5.48
N SER A 264 -19.60 11.95 6.35
CA SER A 264 -18.77 13.11 5.99
C SER A 264 -17.80 12.79 4.85
N LYS A 265 -17.17 11.60 4.89
CA LYS A 265 -16.25 11.14 3.84
C LYS A 265 -16.95 10.94 2.50
N VAL A 266 -18.12 10.29 2.50
CA VAL A 266 -18.95 10.10 1.31
C VAL A 266 -19.32 11.47 0.70
N ALA A 267 -19.82 12.39 1.50
CA ALA A 267 -20.19 13.73 1.02
C ALA A 267 -18.98 14.50 0.43
N ALA A 268 -17.80 14.40 1.06
CA ALA A 268 -16.59 15.04 0.54
C ALA A 268 -16.13 14.41 -0.80
N LEU A 269 -16.18 13.09 -0.91
CA LEU A 269 -15.82 12.36 -2.13
C LEU A 269 -16.79 12.68 -3.28
N GLU A 270 -18.10 12.67 -3.02
CA GLU A 270 -19.13 13.04 -4.02
C GLU A 270 -18.96 14.48 -4.49
N ALA A 271 -18.72 15.43 -3.58
CA ALA A 271 -18.44 16.82 -3.91
C ALA A 271 -17.18 16.99 -4.78
N ALA A 272 -16.20 16.08 -4.65
CA ALA A 272 -14.99 16.02 -5.46
C ALA A 272 -15.17 15.25 -6.79
N GLY A 273 -16.38 14.78 -7.09
CA GLY A 273 -16.72 14.06 -8.32
C GLY A 273 -16.40 12.57 -8.32
N PHE A 274 -16.18 11.96 -7.15
CA PHE A 274 -16.14 10.48 -7.05
C PHE A 274 -17.56 9.92 -7.08
N LEU A 275 -17.76 8.81 -7.79
CA LEU A 275 -18.95 7.98 -7.62
C LEU A 275 -18.70 7.01 -6.45
N VAL A 276 -19.54 7.08 -5.41
CA VAL A 276 -19.31 6.33 -4.17
C VAL A 276 -20.17 5.08 -4.09
N ALA A 277 -19.51 3.93 -4.04
CA ALA A 277 -20.12 2.61 -3.99
C ALA A 277 -20.80 2.29 -2.65
N GLY A 278 -21.86 1.50 -2.70
CA GLY A 278 -22.49 0.87 -1.55
C GLY A 278 -21.74 -0.39 -1.10
N SER A 279 -21.09 -1.08 -2.04
CA SER A 279 -20.21 -2.22 -1.79
C SER A 279 -19.01 -2.22 -2.75
N PRO A 280 -17.88 -2.88 -2.41
CA PRO A 280 -16.71 -2.94 -3.29
C PRO A 280 -17.02 -3.53 -4.68
N THR A 281 -18.00 -4.41 -4.78
CA THR A 281 -18.41 -5.06 -6.03
C THR A 281 -19.12 -4.14 -7.02
N GLU A 282 -19.58 -2.96 -6.61
CA GLU A 282 -20.19 -1.94 -7.47
C GLU A 282 -19.16 -1.07 -8.20
N LEU A 283 -17.91 -1.04 -7.73
CA LEU A 283 -16.85 -0.19 -8.28
C LEU A 283 -16.66 -0.32 -9.79
N PRO A 284 -16.71 -1.52 -10.41
CA PRO A 284 -16.59 -1.66 -11.87
C PRO A 284 -17.67 -0.91 -12.65
N ALA A 285 -18.92 -0.96 -12.19
CA ALA A 285 -20.04 -0.25 -12.83
C ALA A 285 -19.87 1.26 -12.69
N LEU A 286 -19.55 1.73 -11.48
CA LEU A 286 -19.35 3.15 -11.21
C LEU A 286 -18.17 3.76 -12.00
N LEU A 287 -17.08 3.01 -12.19
CA LEU A 287 -15.98 3.47 -13.05
C LEU A 287 -16.45 3.70 -14.50
N ARG A 288 -17.28 2.78 -15.04
CA ARG A 288 -17.86 2.94 -16.37
C ARG A 288 -18.82 4.13 -16.45
N ASP A 289 -19.64 4.32 -15.42
CA ASP A 289 -20.56 5.47 -15.30
C ASP A 289 -19.80 6.80 -15.17
N ALA A 290 -18.64 6.78 -14.50
CA ALA A 290 -17.71 7.92 -14.44
C ALA A 290 -16.99 8.21 -15.76
N GLY A 291 -17.18 7.37 -16.79
CA GLY A 291 -16.60 7.58 -18.13
C GLY A 291 -15.37 6.73 -18.45
N TYR A 292 -14.95 5.81 -17.57
CA TYR A 292 -13.84 4.90 -17.88
C TYR A 292 -14.20 3.95 -19.05
N ARG A 293 -13.29 3.83 -20.04
CA ARG A 293 -13.54 3.04 -21.28
C ARG A 293 -12.55 1.87 -21.49
N GLY A 294 -11.62 1.65 -20.56
CA GLY A 294 -10.62 0.57 -20.65
C GLY A 294 -9.23 1.06 -20.96
#